data_9a445aae6415638a5a56aa8ffbdc0c95
#
_entry.id   9a445aae6415638a5a56aa8ffbdc0c95
#
_cell.length_a   1.000
_cell.length_b   1.000
_cell.length_c   1.000
_cell.angle_alpha   90.00
_cell.angle_beta   90.00
_cell.angle_gamma   90.00
#
_symmetry.space_group_name_H-M   'P 1'
#
loop_
_entity.id
_entity.type
_entity.pdbx_description
1 polymer ?
#
loop_
_entity_poly.entity_id
_entity_poly.type
_entity_poly.pdbx_seq_one_letter_code
_entity_poly.pdbx_strand_id
1 'polypeptide(L)'
;RRNSKELKMDYSFLIYIGMVCALCFSAVGSGFGAVKASLASVGGWQKCYINGKQDPFIMVGFAGAPLTQTIYGFLLSNFISAKLATPTLSYGIMSLCIGILAGAVIGISALFQGKVAASSADALAETGKGTAKYFIVIGIIETVALFTLVFSLLILNN
;
A
#
# COMPACT_ATOMS: atom_id res chain seq x y z
N ARG A 1 42.66 34.82 -6.86
CA ARG A 1 42.27 33.40 -6.76
C ARG A 1 40.84 33.36 -6.23
N ARG A 2 39.86 33.32 -7.12
CA ARG A 2 38.45 33.10 -6.79
C ARG A 2 38.33 31.64 -6.28
N ASN A 3 38.02 31.49 -5.00
CA ASN A 3 37.65 30.20 -4.41
C ASN A 3 36.41 29.72 -5.14
N SER A 4 36.58 28.80 -6.07
CA SER A 4 35.46 28.01 -6.64
C SER A 4 35.02 26.97 -5.60
N LYS A 5 34.34 27.46 -4.56
CA LYS A 5 33.38 26.58 -3.89
C LYS A 5 32.29 26.34 -4.93
N GLU A 6 32.45 25.27 -5.73
CA GLU A 6 31.34 24.74 -6.49
C GLU A 6 30.18 24.60 -5.51
N LEU A 7 29.11 25.34 -5.76
CA LEU A 7 27.85 25.14 -5.06
C LEU A 7 27.41 23.72 -5.42
N LYS A 8 27.82 22.73 -4.62
CA LYS A 8 27.23 21.38 -4.74
C LYS A 8 25.76 21.55 -4.44
N MET A 9 24.93 21.60 -5.48
CA MET A 9 23.48 21.56 -5.28
C MET A 9 23.14 20.28 -4.51
N ASP A 10 22.52 20.47 -3.35
CA ASP A 10 22.06 19.34 -2.54
C ASP A 10 20.73 18.82 -3.09
N TYR A 11 20.78 17.66 -3.73
CA TYR A 11 19.60 17.00 -4.29
C TYR A 11 18.88 16.09 -3.30
N SER A 12 19.29 16.07 -2.03
CA SER A 12 18.69 15.27 -0.97
C SER A 12 17.20 15.56 -0.81
N PHE A 13 16.75 16.81 -1.05
CA PHE A 13 15.35 17.17 -0.93
C PHE A 13 14.44 16.38 -1.89
N LEU A 14 14.91 16.06 -3.10
CA LEU A 14 14.14 15.23 -4.05
C LEU A 14 13.99 13.80 -3.53
N ILE A 15 15.04 13.26 -2.90
CA ILE A 15 15.00 11.94 -2.29
C ILE A 15 14.01 11.93 -1.13
N TYR A 16 14.04 12.94 -0.25
CA TYR A 16 13.07 13.05 0.86
C TYR A 16 11.63 13.11 0.36
N ILE A 17 11.35 13.91 -0.69
CA ILE A 17 10.01 13.96 -1.28
C ILE A 17 9.62 12.58 -1.82
N GLY A 18 10.52 11.88 -2.52
CA GLY A 18 10.27 10.52 -3.00
C GLY A 18 9.92 9.55 -1.87
N MET A 19 10.66 9.60 -0.74
CA MET A 19 10.39 8.79 0.45
C MET A 19 8.99 9.05 1.01
N VAL A 20 8.64 10.33 1.19
CA VAL A 20 7.34 10.74 1.71
C VAL A 20 6.22 10.32 0.77
N CYS A 21 6.37 10.53 -0.53
CA CYS A 21 5.37 10.12 -1.52
C CYS A 21 5.14 8.60 -1.53
N ALA A 22 6.21 7.80 -1.48
CA ALA A 22 6.11 6.33 -1.43
C ALA A 22 5.23 5.85 -0.26
N LEU A 23 5.48 6.39 0.93
CA LEU A 23 4.72 6.03 2.12
C LEU A 23 3.30 6.63 2.10
N CYS A 24 3.16 7.93 1.84
CA CYS A 24 1.88 8.63 1.96
C CYS A 24 0.84 8.12 0.96
N PHE A 25 1.19 7.96 -0.32
CA PHE A 25 0.23 7.44 -1.31
C PHE A 25 -0.21 6.02 -0.99
N SER A 26 0.71 5.16 -0.56
CA SER A 26 0.39 3.81 -0.12
C SER A 26 -0.52 3.80 1.11
N ALA A 27 -0.20 4.62 2.12
CA ALA A 27 -0.98 4.70 3.36
C ALA A 27 -2.39 5.27 3.14
N VAL A 28 -2.53 6.30 2.31
CA VAL A 28 -3.85 6.86 1.95
C VAL A 28 -4.71 5.81 1.25
N GLY A 29 -4.17 5.10 0.27
CA GLY A 29 -4.88 4.01 -0.40
C GLY A 29 -5.30 2.90 0.56
N SER A 30 -4.39 2.47 1.44
CA SER A 30 -4.65 1.46 2.47
C SER A 30 -5.74 1.91 3.44
N GLY A 31 -5.69 3.15 3.90
CA GLY A 31 -6.71 3.70 4.80
C GLY A 31 -8.11 3.65 4.21
N PHE A 32 -8.27 4.13 2.97
CA PHE A 32 -9.55 4.07 2.28
C PHE A 32 -10.01 2.63 1.99
N GLY A 33 -9.09 1.73 1.62
CA GLY A 33 -9.38 0.32 1.41
C GLY A 33 -9.84 -0.36 2.70
N ALA A 34 -9.11 -0.18 3.79
CA ALA A 34 -9.42 -0.74 5.11
C ALA A 34 -10.77 -0.24 5.65
N VAL A 35 -11.08 1.06 5.50
CA VAL A 35 -12.37 1.62 5.92
C VAL A 35 -13.53 0.94 5.19
N LYS A 36 -13.44 0.76 3.87
CA LYS A 36 -14.49 0.07 3.11
C LYS A 36 -14.72 -1.36 3.58
N ALA A 37 -13.65 -2.13 3.74
CA ALA A 37 -13.72 -3.51 4.19
C ALA A 37 -14.23 -3.61 5.64
N SER A 38 -13.81 -2.69 6.52
CA SER A 38 -14.25 -2.64 7.90
C SER A 38 -15.74 -2.33 8.03
N LEU A 39 -16.26 -1.34 7.28
CA LEU A 39 -17.67 -1.00 7.29
C LEU A 39 -18.53 -2.16 6.82
N ALA A 40 -18.12 -2.89 5.78
CA ALA A 40 -18.84 -4.08 5.32
C ALA A 40 -18.77 -5.21 6.35
N SER A 41 -17.63 -5.41 7.02
CA SER A 41 -17.49 -6.41 8.08
C SER A 41 -18.41 -6.12 9.26
N VAL A 42 -18.48 -4.86 9.72
CA VAL A 42 -19.40 -4.44 10.80
C VAL A 42 -20.84 -4.67 10.39
N GLY A 43 -21.24 -4.24 9.19
CA GLY A 43 -22.59 -4.49 8.66
C GLY A 43 -22.90 -5.98 8.53
N GLY A 44 -21.92 -6.79 8.13
CA GLY A 44 -22.01 -8.24 8.04
C GLY A 44 -22.29 -8.89 9.40
N TRP A 45 -21.53 -8.51 10.44
CA TRP A 45 -21.78 -9.00 11.83
C TRP A 45 -23.16 -8.58 12.33
N GLN A 46 -23.56 -7.33 12.08
CA GLN A 46 -24.91 -6.86 12.44
C GLN A 46 -26.00 -7.74 11.80
N LYS A 47 -25.87 -8.06 10.50
CA LYS A 47 -26.80 -8.99 9.81
C LYS A 47 -26.81 -10.37 10.46
N CYS A 48 -25.65 -10.90 10.87
CA CYS A 48 -25.56 -12.19 11.55
C CYS A 48 -26.30 -12.15 12.89
N TYR A 49 -26.10 -11.12 13.72
CA TYR A 49 -26.77 -10.97 15.01
C TYR A 49 -28.28 -10.88 14.88
N ILE A 50 -28.79 -10.05 13.94
CA ILE A 50 -30.24 -9.91 13.71
C ILE A 50 -30.88 -11.24 13.29
N ASN A 51 -30.17 -12.06 12.50
CA ASN A 51 -30.69 -13.32 11.99
C ASN A 51 -30.34 -14.55 12.86
N GLY A 52 -29.76 -14.36 14.04
CA GLY A 52 -29.36 -15.45 14.95
C GLY A 52 -28.32 -16.39 14.32
N LYS A 53 -27.51 -15.90 13.38
CA LYS A 53 -26.40 -16.63 12.77
C LYS A 53 -25.12 -16.40 13.54
N GLN A 54 -24.21 -17.39 13.45
CA GLN A 54 -22.85 -17.21 13.97
C GLN A 54 -22.13 -16.11 13.20
N ASP A 55 -21.50 -15.18 13.92
CA ASP A 55 -20.70 -14.10 13.37
C ASP A 55 -19.29 -14.59 12.98
N PRO A 56 -18.89 -14.52 11.71
CA PRO A 56 -17.56 -14.96 11.29
C PRO A 56 -16.49 -13.96 11.73
N PHE A 57 -15.72 -14.28 12.79
CA PHE A 57 -14.59 -13.46 13.25
C PHE A 57 -13.53 -13.21 12.16
N ILE A 58 -13.41 -14.13 11.21
CA ILE A 58 -12.45 -14.05 10.09
C ILE A 58 -12.62 -12.80 9.22
N MET A 59 -13.76 -12.11 9.29
CA MET A 59 -13.96 -10.82 8.61
C MET A 59 -12.99 -9.73 9.06
N VAL A 60 -12.40 -9.84 10.25
CA VAL A 60 -11.29 -8.98 10.70
C VAL A 60 -10.11 -9.05 9.72
N GLY A 61 -9.83 -10.26 9.18
CA GLY A 61 -8.82 -10.45 8.16
C GLY A 61 -9.13 -9.72 6.85
N PHE A 62 -10.40 -9.66 6.45
CA PHE A 62 -10.80 -8.87 5.27
C PHE A 62 -10.61 -7.37 5.51
N ALA A 63 -10.97 -6.88 6.70
CA ALA A 63 -10.78 -5.49 7.09
C ALA A 63 -9.30 -5.08 7.12
N GLY A 64 -8.43 -5.99 7.55
CA GLY A 64 -6.99 -5.77 7.68
C GLY A 64 -6.18 -5.94 6.39
N ALA A 65 -6.70 -6.67 5.40
CA ALA A 65 -5.95 -6.99 4.18
C ALA A 65 -5.34 -5.76 3.47
N PRO A 66 -6.05 -4.63 3.28
CA PRO A 66 -5.49 -3.45 2.61
C PRO A 66 -4.36 -2.74 3.37
N LEU A 67 -4.04 -3.12 4.59
CA LEU A 67 -2.97 -2.47 5.38
C LEU A 67 -1.57 -2.92 4.96
N THR A 68 -1.46 -4.07 4.28
CA THR A 68 -0.18 -4.59 3.78
C THR A 68 0.51 -3.61 2.82
N GLN A 69 -0.24 -2.87 2.03
CA GLN A 69 0.30 -1.89 1.10
C GLN A 69 0.93 -0.68 1.79
N THR A 70 0.51 -0.33 3.00
CA THR A 70 1.24 0.67 3.81
C THR A 70 2.64 0.15 4.16
N ILE A 71 2.77 -1.14 4.49
CA ILE A 71 4.07 -1.76 4.79
C ILE A 71 4.95 -1.74 3.53
N TYR A 72 4.40 -2.01 2.36
CA TYR A 72 5.14 -1.93 1.09
C TYR A 72 5.62 -0.50 0.78
N GLY A 73 4.79 0.50 1.02
CA GLY A 73 5.18 1.91 0.89
C GLY A 73 6.27 2.30 1.88
N PHE A 74 6.20 1.81 3.11
CA PHE A 74 7.25 2.01 4.12
C PHE A 74 8.57 1.34 3.71
N LEU A 75 8.54 0.09 3.25
CA LEU A 75 9.73 -0.59 2.74
C LEU A 75 10.34 0.17 1.56
N LEU A 76 9.53 0.58 0.59
CA LEU A 76 10.00 1.36 -0.55
C LEU A 76 10.65 2.67 -0.12
N SER A 77 10.04 3.39 0.83
CA SER A 77 10.61 4.62 1.41
C SER A 77 11.99 4.36 2.04
N ASN A 78 12.16 3.26 2.79
CA ASN A 78 13.44 2.89 3.37
C ASN A 78 14.51 2.59 2.30
N PHE A 79 14.17 1.91 1.21
CA PHE A 79 15.11 1.66 0.12
C PHE A 79 15.50 2.94 -0.62
N ILE A 80 14.56 3.85 -0.82
CA ILE A 80 14.84 5.19 -1.38
C ILE A 80 15.83 5.95 -0.47
N SER A 81 15.70 5.84 0.85
CA SER A 81 16.57 6.54 1.81
C SER A 81 18.05 6.18 1.66
N ALA A 82 18.38 4.98 1.18
CA ALA A 82 19.77 4.57 0.94
C ALA A 82 20.50 5.47 -0.07
N LYS A 83 19.77 6.14 -0.98
CA LYS A 83 20.36 7.08 -1.95
C LYS A 83 20.78 8.42 -1.34
N LEU A 84 20.41 8.69 -0.07
CA LEU A 84 20.91 9.85 0.68
C LEU A 84 22.42 9.78 0.98
N ALA A 85 23.03 8.60 0.92
CA ALA A 85 24.47 8.45 1.12
C ALA A 85 25.30 9.17 0.04
N THR A 86 24.78 9.25 -1.19
CA THR A 86 25.42 9.91 -2.33
C THR A 86 24.38 10.68 -3.16
N PRO A 87 23.89 11.83 -2.68
CA PRO A 87 22.77 12.53 -3.32
C PRO A 87 23.25 13.20 -4.61
N THR A 88 22.88 12.59 -5.75
CA THR A 88 23.10 13.14 -7.09
C THR A 88 21.76 13.55 -7.69
N LEU A 89 21.78 14.40 -8.73
CA LEU A 89 20.58 14.78 -9.46
C LEU A 89 19.85 13.54 -10.02
N SER A 90 20.59 12.59 -10.54
CA SER A 90 20.03 11.34 -11.09
C SER A 90 19.29 10.54 -10.00
N TYR A 91 19.91 10.33 -8.85
CA TYR A 91 19.25 9.65 -7.73
C TYR A 91 18.08 10.44 -7.16
N GLY A 92 18.15 11.77 -7.13
CA GLY A 92 17.04 12.61 -6.72
C GLY A 92 15.82 12.45 -7.61
N ILE A 93 15.98 12.58 -8.92
CA ILE A 93 14.89 12.42 -9.90
C ILE A 93 14.34 10.99 -9.87
N MET A 94 15.21 9.98 -9.86
CA MET A 94 14.80 8.57 -9.79
C MET A 94 13.98 8.29 -8.53
N SER A 95 14.42 8.74 -7.37
CA SER A 95 13.73 8.59 -6.09
C SER A 95 12.36 9.25 -6.10
N LEU A 96 12.27 10.47 -6.65
CA LEU A 96 11.03 11.21 -6.77
C LEU A 96 10.03 10.47 -7.68
N CYS A 97 10.47 10.06 -8.88
CA CYS A 97 9.62 9.35 -9.83
C CYS A 97 9.11 8.01 -9.26
N ILE A 98 10.01 7.22 -8.68
CA ILE A 98 9.64 5.94 -8.08
C ILE A 98 8.69 6.16 -6.90
N GLY A 99 8.99 7.12 -6.01
CA GLY A 99 8.16 7.40 -4.85
C GLY A 99 6.73 7.78 -5.22
N ILE A 100 6.56 8.64 -6.23
CA ILE A 100 5.23 9.06 -6.70
C ILE A 100 4.52 7.92 -7.43
N LEU A 101 5.15 7.35 -8.46
CA LEU A 101 4.49 6.39 -9.34
C LEU A 101 4.23 5.06 -8.63
N ALA A 102 5.24 4.48 -7.99
CA ALA A 102 5.08 3.22 -7.27
C ALA A 102 4.20 3.37 -6.03
N GLY A 103 4.35 4.47 -5.26
CA GLY A 103 3.47 4.75 -4.13
C GLY A 103 2.00 4.87 -4.54
N ALA A 104 1.72 5.53 -5.67
CA ALA A 104 0.36 5.66 -6.20
C ALA A 104 -0.21 4.29 -6.64
N VAL A 105 0.56 3.48 -7.36
CA VAL A 105 0.11 2.14 -7.79
C VAL A 105 -0.16 1.23 -6.60
N ILE A 106 0.74 1.22 -5.60
CA ILE A 106 0.56 0.46 -4.36
C ILE A 106 -0.72 0.92 -3.63
N GLY A 107 -0.94 2.23 -3.51
CA GLY A 107 -2.14 2.77 -2.88
C GLY A 107 -3.43 2.45 -3.64
N ILE A 108 -3.43 2.52 -4.97
CA ILE A 108 -4.58 2.12 -5.80
C ILE A 108 -4.88 0.63 -5.66
N SER A 109 -3.86 -0.22 -5.59
CA SER A 109 -4.02 -1.66 -5.29
C SER A 109 -4.75 -1.88 -3.98
N ALA A 110 -4.38 -1.14 -2.91
CA ALA A 110 -5.05 -1.21 -1.61
C ALA A 110 -6.52 -0.80 -1.68
N LEU A 111 -6.84 0.26 -2.44
CA LEU A 111 -8.22 0.70 -2.67
C LEU A 111 -9.09 -0.38 -3.32
N PHE A 112 -8.56 -1.06 -4.32
CA PHE A 112 -9.29 -2.14 -5.01
C PHE A 112 -9.38 -3.39 -4.15
N GLN A 113 -8.32 -3.74 -3.42
CA GLN A 113 -8.34 -4.84 -2.48
C GLN A 113 -9.41 -4.63 -1.40
N GLY A 114 -9.54 -3.40 -0.86
CA GLY A 114 -10.59 -3.06 0.11
C GLY A 114 -12.01 -3.20 -0.44
N LYS A 115 -12.22 -2.89 -1.74
CA LYS A 115 -13.52 -3.12 -2.38
C LYS A 115 -13.88 -4.61 -2.46
N VAL A 116 -12.92 -5.44 -2.85
CA VAL A 116 -13.14 -6.90 -2.94
C VAL A 116 -13.31 -7.50 -1.56
N ALA A 117 -12.52 -7.05 -0.57
CA ALA A 117 -12.66 -7.47 0.82
C ALA A 117 -14.04 -7.12 1.39
N ALA A 118 -14.59 -5.94 1.07
CA ALA A 118 -15.94 -5.54 1.46
C ALA A 118 -17.00 -6.47 0.88
N SER A 119 -16.94 -6.75 -0.44
CA SER A 119 -17.87 -7.70 -1.08
C SER A 119 -17.73 -9.12 -0.50
N SER A 120 -16.51 -9.51 -0.13
CA SER A 120 -16.24 -10.81 0.50
C SER A 120 -16.86 -10.90 1.89
N ALA A 121 -16.83 -9.81 2.67
CA ALA A 121 -17.45 -9.75 4.00
C ALA A 121 -18.98 -9.87 3.88
N ASP A 122 -19.61 -9.15 2.95
CA ASP A 122 -21.05 -9.25 2.70
C ASP A 122 -21.46 -10.67 2.30
N ALA A 123 -20.75 -11.27 1.34
CA ALA A 123 -21.02 -12.63 0.87
C ALA A 123 -20.84 -13.67 1.98
N LEU A 124 -19.83 -13.51 2.84
CA LEU A 124 -19.60 -14.40 3.97
C LEU A 124 -20.70 -14.29 5.02
N ALA A 125 -21.13 -13.07 5.34
CA ALA A 125 -22.23 -12.81 6.28
C ALA A 125 -23.56 -13.45 5.82
N GLU A 126 -23.84 -13.40 4.52
CA GLU A 126 -25.06 -13.97 3.97
C GLU A 126 -25.04 -15.49 3.90
N THR A 127 -23.93 -16.05 3.45
CA THR A 127 -23.84 -17.48 3.11
C THR A 127 -23.18 -18.36 4.17
N GLY A 128 -22.33 -17.78 5.02
CA GLY A 128 -21.48 -18.50 5.97
C GLY A 128 -20.42 -19.39 5.30
N LYS A 129 -20.18 -19.22 3.98
CA LYS A 129 -19.33 -20.10 3.17
C LYS A 129 -18.34 -19.31 2.31
N GLY A 130 -17.28 -19.96 1.87
CA GLY A 130 -16.39 -19.44 0.83
C GLY A 130 -15.16 -18.68 1.32
N THR A 131 -14.87 -18.64 2.61
CA THR A 131 -13.78 -17.90 3.25
C THR A 131 -12.44 -18.02 2.50
N ALA A 132 -12.01 -19.26 2.21
CA ALA A 132 -10.73 -19.48 1.52
C ALA A 132 -10.71 -18.88 0.11
N LYS A 133 -11.82 -18.98 -0.63
CA LYS A 133 -11.94 -18.40 -1.98
C LYS A 133 -11.85 -16.87 -1.94
N TYR A 134 -12.44 -16.26 -0.92
CA TYR A 134 -12.39 -14.80 -0.74
C TYR A 134 -10.97 -14.31 -0.47
N PHE A 135 -10.22 -14.99 0.40
CA PHE A 135 -8.82 -14.65 0.63
C PHE A 135 -7.95 -14.82 -0.62
N ILE A 136 -8.21 -15.84 -1.44
CA ILE A 136 -7.49 -16.01 -2.71
C ILE A 136 -7.71 -14.81 -3.62
N VAL A 137 -8.97 -14.36 -3.80
CA VAL A 137 -9.28 -13.22 -4.66
C VAL A 137 -8.69 -11.91 -4.11
N ILE A 138 -8.75 -11.70 -2.80
CA ILE A 138 -8.12 -10.56 -2.12
C ILE A 138 -6.59 -10.58 -2.36
N GLY A 139 -5.95 -11.74 -2.22
CA GLY A 139 -4.51 -11.91 -2.43
C GLY A 139 -4.08 -11.68 -3.89
N ILE A 140 -4.91 -12.03 -4.88
CA ILE A 140 -4.61 -11.77 -6.29
C ILE A 140 -4.42 -10.27 -6.53
N ILE A 141 -5.25 -9.41 -5.92
CA ILE A 141 -5.13 -7.95 -6.11
C ILE A 141 -3.85 -7.43 -5.44
N GLU A 142 -3.45 -8.02 -4.34
CA GLU A 142 -2.23 -7.66 -3.62
C GLU A 142 -0.96 -7.86 -4.46
N THR A 143 -0.96 -8.83 -5.38
CA THR A 143 0.21 -9.10 -6.24
C THR A 143 0.64 -7.90 -7.07
N VAL A 144 -0.28 -7.01 -7.44
CA VAL A 144 0.03 -5.77 -8.17
C VAL A 144 0.96 -4.88 -7.35
N ALA A 145 0.67 -4.72 -6.07
CA ALA A 145 1.51 -3.92 -5.15
C ALA A 145 2.87 -4.60 -4.91
N LEU A 146 2.90 -5.93 -4.75
CA LEU A 146 4.12 -6.70 -4.57
C LEU A 146 5.06 -6.57 -5.79
N PHE A 147 4.55 -6.77 -7.00
CA PHE A 147 5.35 -6.62 -8.21
C PHE A 147 5.85 -5.19 -8.37
N THR A 148 5.01 -4.19 -8.09
CA THR A 148 5.41 -2.78 -8.13
C THR A 148 6.57 -2.51 -7.17
N LEU A 149 6.50 -3.01 -5.92
CA LEU A 149 7.58 -2.90 -4.95
C LEU A 149 8.85 -3.57 -5.48
N VAL A 150 8.79 -4.84 -5.89
CA VAL A 150 9.96 -5.61 -6.35
C VAL A 150 10.66 -4.93 -7.53
N PHE A 151 9.92 -4.51 -8.56
CA PHE A 151 10.50 -3.82 -9.70
C PHE A 151 11.11 -2.47 -9.32
N SER A 152 10.48 -1.74 -8.41
CA SER A 152 11.05 -0.48 -7.89
C SER A 152 12.37 -0.70 -7.16
N LEU A 153 12.48 -1.79 -6.37
CA LEU A 153 13.73 -2.15 -5.70
C LEU A 153 14.82 -2.56 -6.69
N LEU A 154 14.49 -3.29 -7.75
CA LEU A 154 15.44 -3.64 -8.80
C LEU A 154 16.01 -2.38 -9.49
N ILE A 155 15.17 -1.40 -9.79
CA ILE A 155 15.59 -0.13 -10.40
C ILE A 155 16.47 0.67 -9.42
N LEU A 156 16.11 0.71 -8.15
CA LEU A 156 16.89 1.42 -7.12
C LEU A 156 18.28 0.80 -6.89
N ASN A 157 18.43 -0.52 -7.10
CA ASN A 157 19.71 -1.21 -6.85
C ASN A 157 20.68 -1.19 -8.06
N ASN A 158 20.23 -0.79 -9.24
CA ASN A 158 21.07 -0.56 -10.41
C ASN A 158 21.58 0.89 -10.46
#